data_67903ec4fa2709b6d85df15682870468
#
_entry.id   67903ec4fa2709b6d85df15682870468
#
_cell.length_a   1.000
_cell.length_b   1.000
_cell.length_c   1.000
_cell.angle_alpha   90.00
_cell.angle_beta   90.00
_cell.angle_gamma   90.00
#
_symmetry.space_group_name_H-M   'P 1'
#
loop_
_entity.id
_entity.type
_entity.pdbx_description
1 polymer ?
#
loop_
_entity_poly.entity_id
_entity_poly.type
_entity_poly.pdbx_seq_one_letter_code
_entity_poly.pdbx_strand_id
1 'polypeptide(L)'
;MTTDSELSIRPAAPAAVRVRVGAPTLEQVAERAGVSRSTASRAINGGLRVSPEAQAAVTAAVAELGFTPNRAARTLVTRRTNSVALVVPEPDDRVLTDPFFAGTINGLNAALRNTDLQLVLVMARPEDMATRTLRYLRGGHVDGAIVASHHRDDVLAAELSRSAVPTVFVGRPFELDHHVRYVDVDNTGGGRMAAEYLLSIGRRRIATIAGPQDMSAGLDRLQGWSAALADAGLAGDAVAFGDFTADGGARAATQLLAEHPDLDAMFIASDLMASGALRVLADAGRTVPGDVAIVGFDNLAVATTTTPPLTTIVNPVIAMARAAGEILRDLLEGHEVDPAPVIFAPELVIRNSA
;
A
#
# COMPACT_ATOMS: atom_id res chain seq x y z
N MET A 1 -21.97 -19.56 49.22
CA MET A 1 -21.48 -18.26 49.72
C MET A 1 -20.63 -17.70 48.62
N THR A 2 -21.26 -16.96 47.75
CA THR A 2 -20.67 -16.26 46.57
C THR A 2 -20.61 -14.80 46.96
N THR A 3 -19.39 -14.24 46.99
CA THR A 3 -19.17 -12.82 47.22
C THR A 3 -18.97 -12.15 45.85
N ASP A 4 -20.02 -11.49 45.37
CA ASP A 4 -19.96 -10.51 44.29
C ASP A 4 -19.16 -9.30 44.78
N SER A 5 -18.07 -9.01 44.08
CA SER A 5 -17.29 -7.77 44.24
C SER A 5 -17.74 -6.78 43.16
N GLU A 6 -18.72 -5.94 43.52
CA GLU A 6 -19.11 -4.79 42.69
C GLU A 6 -17.98 -3.75 42.63
N LEU A 7 -17.40 -3.57 41.46
CA LEU A 7 -16.52 -2.45 41.16
C LEU A 7 -17.34 -1.17 41.03
N SER A 8 -17.38 -0.39 42.11
CA SER A 8 -17.99 0.93 42.16
C SER A 8 -17.12 1.95 41.38
N ILE A 9 -17.55 2.30 40.17
CA ILE A 9 -16.96 3.39 39.38
C ILE A 9 -17.50 4.72 39.94
N ARG A 10 -16.66 5.47 40.65
CA ARG A 10 -16.98 6.86 41.03
C ARG A 10 -16.96 7.75 39.77
N PRO A 11 -18.01 8.54 39.50
CA PRO A 11 -17.96 9.52 38.41
C PRO A 11 -16.92 10.60 38.74
N ALA A 12 -16.01 10.81 37.80
CA ALA A 12 -15.07 11.94 37.82
C ALA A 12 -15.86 13.27 37.74
N ALA A 13 -15.49 14.22 38.55
CA ALA A 13 -16.06 15.58 38.52
C ALA A 13 -15.85 16.18 37.11
N PRO A 14 -16.84 16.92 36.56
CA PRO A 14 -16.72 17.51 35.25
C PRO A 14 -15.54 18.50 35.24
N ALA A 15 -14.54 18.24 34.40
CA ALA A 15 -13.48 19.18 34.15
C ALA A 15 -14.08 20.47 33.57
N ALA A 16 -13.77 21.61 34.21
CA ALA A 16 -14.21 22.91 33.74
C ALA A 16 -13.87 23.08 32.25
N VAL A 17 -14.89 23.27 31.43
CA VAL A 17 -14.74 23.59 30.00
C VAL A 17 -14.02 24.93 29.95
N ARG A 18 -12.70 24.92 29.70
CA ARG A 18 -11.97 26.12 29.33
C ARG A 18 -12.57 26.60 28.01
N VAL A 19 -13.31 27.69 28.08
CA VAL A 19 -13.72 28.45 26.89
C VAL A 19 -12.44 28.68 26.08
N ARG A 20 -12.32 28.09 24.91
CA ARG A 20 -11.22 28.35 24.00
C ARG A 20 -11.31 29.84 23.64
N VAL A 21 -10.43 30.64 24.19
CA VAL A 21 -10.07 31.91 23.59
C VAL A 21 -9.68 31.60 22.15
N GLY A 22 -10.31 32.22 21.17
CA GLY A 22 -10.14 31.87 19.75
C GLY A 22 -8.66 31.77 19.41
N ALA A 23 -8.31 30.79 18.53
CA ALA A 23 -6.93 30.59 18.09
C ALA A 23 -6.35 31.94 17.62
N PRO A 24 -5.06 32.23 17.93
CA PRO A 24 -4.42 33.48 17.51
C PRO A 24 -4.59 33.72 16.01
N THR A 25 -4.78 34.97 15.64
CA THR A 25 -4.98 35.37 14.23
C THR A 25 -3.71 35.96 13.63
N LEU A 26 -3.63 36.03 12.30
CA LEU A 26 -2.53 36.63 11.58
C LEU A 26 -2.42 38.15 11.93
N GLU A 27 -3.55 38.80 12.20
CA GLU A 27 -3.63 40.20 12.63
C GLU A 27 -2.92 40.38 13.97
N GLN A 28 -3.17 39.51 14.94
CA GLN A 28 -2.51 39.53 16.26
C GLN A 28 -1.00 39.30 16.15
N VAL A 29 -0.56 38.38 15.25
CA VAL A 29 0.87 38.21 14.97
C VAL A 29 1.48 39.46 14.37
N ALA A 30 0.83 40.10 13.41
CA ALA A 30 1.30 41.31 12.76
C ALA A 30 1.42 42.50 13.77
N GLU A 31 0.40 42.66 14.62
CA GLU A 31 0.39 43.66 15.70
C GLU A 31 1.52 43.40 16.70
N ARG A 32 1.68 42.15 17.15
CA ARG A 32 2.72 41.76 18.12
C ARG A 32 4.14 41.92 17.57
N ALA A 33 4.32 41.67 16.26
CA ALA A 33 5.59 41.84 15.55
C ALA A 33 5.87 43.30 15.10
N GLY A 34 4.91 44.23 15.24
CA GLY A 34 5.05 45.60 14.78
C GLY A 34 5.15 45.75 13.26
N VAL A 35 4.53 44.87 12.50
CA VAL A 35 4.58 44.85 11.03
C VAL A 35 3.18 44.88 10.41
N SER A 36 3.08 45.18 9.11
CA SER A 36 1.80 45.05 8.41
C SER A 36 1.36 43.59 8.30
N ARG A 37 0.02 43.36 8.22
CA ARG A 37 -0.54 42.00 7.97
C ARG A 37 0.07 41.34 6.72
N SER A 38 0.32 42.11 5.66
CA SER A 38 0.94 41.61 4.43
C SER A 38 2.41 41.23 4.64
N THR A 39 3.14 41.92 5.51
CA THR A 39 4.52 41.62 5.89
C THR A 39 4.55 40.34 6.77
N ALA A 40 3.67 40.24 7.77
CA ALA A 40 3.55 39.06 8.60
C ALA A 40 3.18 37.81 7.75
N SER A 41 2.23 37.94 6.83
CA SER A 41 1.86 36.86 5.91
C SER A 41 3.03 36.41 5.03
N ARG A 42 3.81 37.34 4.49
CA ARG A 42 4.99 36.99 3.68
C ARG A 42 6.10 36.36 4.52
N ALA A 43 6.36 36.86 5.72
CA ALA A 43 7.35 36.29 6.63
C ALA A 43 7.01 34.82 7.01
N ILE A 44 5.74 34.55 7.29
CA ILE A 44 5.26 33.21 7.65
C ILE A 44 5.28 32.23 6.46
N ASN A 45 5.01 32.72 5.25
CA ASN A 45 4.91 31.88 4.06
C ASN A 45 6.21 31.81 3.21
N GLY A 46 7.34 32.31 3.71
CA GLY A 46 8.62 32.29 3.00
C GLY A 46 8.70 33.22 1.79
N GLY A 47 7.89 34.31 1.76
CA GLY A 47 7.83 35.26 0.65
C GLY A 47 9.10 36.11 0.52
N LEU A 48 9.53 36.36 -0.72
CA LEU A 48 10.63 37.29 -1.03
C LEU A 48 10.32 38.71 -0.56
N ARG A 49 11.36 39.47 -0.12
CA ARG A 49 11.30 40.88 0.29
C ARG A 49 10.74 41.12 1.70
N VAL A 50 11.12 40.30 2.67
CA VAL A 50 10.97 40.59 4.10
C VAL A 50 12.36 40.92 4.65
N SER A 51 12.50 42.02 5.41
CA SER A 51 13.80 42.32 6.04
C SER A 51 14.13 41.27 7.11
N PRO A 52 15.44 41.02 7.40
CA PRO A 52 15.84 40.09 8.46
C PRO A 52 15.24 40.44 9.83
N GLU A 53 15.11 41.73 10.14
CA GLU A 53 14.54 42.26 11.39
C GLU A 53 13.04 41.92 11.48
N ALA A 54 12.29 42.16 10.39
CA ALA A 54 10.86 41.84 10.32
C ALA A 54 10.63 40.33 10.37
N GLN A 55 11.49 39.52 9.74
CA GLN A 55 11.43 38.08 9.80
C GLN A 55 11.62 37.56 11.23
N ALA A 56 12.64 38.09 11.95
CA ALA A 56 12.91 37.74 13.33
C ALA A 56 11.76 38.12 14.27
N ALA A 57 11.21 39.32 14.10
CA ALA A 57 10.09 39.82 14.91
C ALA A 57 8.82 38.99 14.71
N VAL A 58 8.50 38.61 13.46
CA VAL A 58 7.35 37.73 13.16
C VAL A 58 7.56 36.33 13.72
N THR A 59 8.77 35.75 13.59
CA THR A 59 9.09 34.44 14.15
C THR A 59 8.92 34.43 15.67
N ALA A 60 9.37 35.47 16.37
CA ALA A 60 9.21 35.60 17.81
C ALA A 60 7.72 35.69 18.20
N ALA A 61 6.95 36.54 17.47
CA ALA A 61 5.52 36.74 17.73
C ALA A 61 4.72 35.43 17.50
N VAL A 62 5.05 34.65 16.45
CA VAL A 62 4.45 33.32 16.17
C VAL A 62 4.70 32.37 17.34
N ALA A 63 5.94 32.31 17.83
CA ALA A 63 6.28 31.41 18.95
C ALA A 63 5.58 31.84 20.26
N GLU A 64 5.55 33.14 20.56
CA GLU A 64 4.94 33.69 21.78
C GLU A 64 3.41 33.47 21.80
N LEU A 65 2.74 33.73 20.69
CA LEU A 65 1.29 33.59 20.59
C LEU A 65 0.82 32.15 20.35
N GLY A 66 1.74 31.21 20.04
CA GLY A 66 1.38 29.85 19.62
C GLY A 66 0.58 29.87 18.32
N PHE A 67 0.83 30.86 17.43
CA PHE A 67 0.10 30.95 16.18
C PHE A 67 0.47 29.83 15.24
N THR A 68 -0.54 29.09 14.77
CA THR A 68 -0.40 28.11 13.70
C THR A 68 -1.10 28.66 12.46
N PRO A 69 -0.39 28.78 11.30
CA PRO A 69 -1.01 29.25 10.07
C PRO A 69 -2.25 28.44 9.73
N ASN A 70 -3.35 29.10 9.41
CA ASN A 70 -4.57 28.43 8.99
C ASN A 70 -4.35 27.77 7.63
N ARG A 71 -4.31 26.44 7.62
CA ARG A 71 -4.12 25.63 6.39
C ARG A 71 -5.15 26.01 5.31
N ALA A 72 -6.42 26.21 5.67
CA ALA A 72 -7.44 26.59 4.71
C ALA A 72 -7.17 27.93 4.03
N ALA A 73 -6.67 28.93 4.79
CA ALA A 73 -6.26 30.21 4.23
C ALA A 73 -5.02 30.08 3.32
N ARG A 74 -4.07 29.24 3.68
CA ARG A 74 -2.89 28.95 2.84
C ARG A 74 -3.29 28.24 1.56
N THR A 75 -4.16 27.22 1.64
CA THR A 75 -4.69 26.48 0.48
C THR A 75 -5.37 27.42 -0.52
N LEU A 76 -6.16 28.39 -0.05
CA LEU A 76 -6.79 29.39 -0.93
C LEU A 76 -5.78 30.24 -1.72
N VAL A 77 -4.62 30.53 -1.14
CA VAL A 77 -3.57 31.33 -1.78
C VAL A 77 -2.66 30.49 -2.66
N THR A 78 -2.21 29.34 -2.16
CA THR A 78 -1.23 28.49 -2.84
C THR A 78 -1.87 27.46 -3.79
N ARG A 79 -3.16 27.21 -3.66
CA ARG A 79 -3.90 26.11 -4.29
C ARG A 79 -3.30 24.73 -4.01
N ARG A 80 -2.56 24.60 -2.90
CA ARG A 80 -1.96 23.33 -2.45
C ARG A 80 -2.43 23.00 -1.04
N THR A 81 -2.80 21.73 -0.85
CA THR A 81 -3.24 21.20 0.45
C THR A 81 -2.08 20.64 1.27
N ASN A 82 -0.95 20.38 0.63
CA ASN A 82 0.18 19.62 1.15
C ASN A 82 -0.27 18.24 1.65
N SER A 83 -1.19 17.60 0.95
CA SER A 83 -1.70 16.28 1.26
C SER A 83 -1.71 15.42 0.01
N VAL A 84 -1.31 14.16 0.14
CA VAL A 84 -1.39 13.14 -0.90
C VAL A 84 -2.20 11.97 -0.38
N ALA A 85 -3.06 11.37 -1.21
CA ALA A 85 -3.89 10.25 -0.84
C ALA A 85 -3.19 8.92 -1.17
N LEU A 86 -3.18 7.98 -0.25
CA LEU A 86 -3.08 6.56 -0.56
C LEU A 86 -4.50 6.01 -0.66
N VAL A 87 -4.90 5.64 -1.85
CA VAL A 87 -6.23 5.10 -2.15
C VAL A 87 -6.13 3.59 -2.25
N VAL A 88 -6.91 2.88 -1.46
CA VAL A 88 -6.94 1.42 -1.40
C VAL A 88 -8.37 0.95 -1.59
N PRO A 89 -8.73 0.40 -2.77
CA PRO A 89 -10.08 -0.10 -3.07
C PRO A 89 -10.29 -1.53 -2.55
N GLU A 90 -10.10 -1.72 -1.26
CA GLU A 90 -10.20 -3.02 -0.59
C GLU A 90 -11.07 -2.93 0.66
N PRO A 91 -11.62 -4.05 1.14
CA PRO A 91 -12.31 -4.12 2.42
C PRO A 91 -11.41 -3.67 3.59
N ASP A 92 -12.01 -2.99 4.58
CA ASP A 92 -11.28 -2.39 5.70
C ASP A 92 -10.46 -3.41 6.49
N ASP A 93 -11.01 -4.59 6.73
CA ASP A 93 -10.35 -5.69 7.45
C ASP A 93 -9.09 -6.17 6.71
N ARG A 94 -9.14 -6.27 5.38
CA ARG A 94 -7.98 -6.59 4.56
C ARG A 94 -6.90 -5.52 4.64
N VAL A 95 -7.28 -4.25 4.48
CA VAL A 95 -6.32 -3.12 4.55
C VAL A 95 -5.58 -3.09 5.89
N LEU A 96 -6.27 -3.44 6.97
CA LEU A 96 -5.71 -3.37 8.33
C LEU A 96 -4.91 -4.62 8.73
N THR A 97 -5.08 -5.75 8.05
CA THR A 97 -4.46 -7.02 8.44
C THR A 97 -3.38 -7.52 7.48
N ASP A 98 -3.41 -7.10 6.21
CA ASP A 98 -2.42 -7.51 5.23
C ASP A 98 -1.14 -6.65 5.33
N PRO A 99 0.03 -7.25 5.62
CA PRO A 99 1.31 -6.55 5.73
C PRO A 99 1.74 -5.78 4.47
N PHE A 100 1.19 -6.13 3.30
CA PHE A 100 1.42 -5.39 2.05
C PHE A 100 1.09 -3.90 2.22
N PHE A 101 -0.04 -3.57 2.85
CA PHE A 101 -0.43 -2.16 3.05
C PHE A 101 0.46 -1.45 4.06
N ALA A 102 0.89 -2.13 5.12
CA ALA A 102 1.86 -1.58 6.06
C ALA A 102 3.21 -1.27 5.36
N GLY A 103 3.68 -2.16 4.49
CA GLY A 103 4.86 -1.94 3.65
C GLY A 103 4.69 -0.76 2.70
N THR A 104 3.53 -0.64 2.06
CA THR A 104 3.18 0.47 1.17
C THR A 104 3.20 1.81 1.92
N ILE A 105 2.54 1.89 3.08
CA ILE A 105 2.54 3.11 3.92
C ILE A 105 3.96 3.48 4.36
N ASN A 106 4.78 2.50 4.74
CA ASN A 106 6.16 2.73 5.14
C ASN A 106 7.01 3.31 3.99
N GLY A 107 6.90 2.72 2.78
CA GLY A 107 7.60 3.21 1.59
C GLY A 107 7.18 4.63 1.22
N LEU A 108 5.88 4.93 1.24
CA LEU A 108 5.36 6.28 0.98
C LEU A 108 5.84 7.29 2.01
N ASN A 109 5.78 6.97 3.30
CA ASN A 109 6.30 7.86 4.35
C ASN A 109 7.81 8.11 4.18
N ALA A 110 8.57 7.13 3.70
CA ALA A 110 9.99 7.32 3.40
C ALA A 110 10.22 8.31 2.24
N ALA A 111 9.38 8.25 1.18
CA ALA A 111 9.42 9.17 0.05
C ALA A 111 9.05 10.60 0.44
N LEU A 112 8.08 10.75 1.35
CA LEU A 112 7.59 12.05 1.81
C LEU A 112 8.42 12.65 2.95
N ARG A 113 9.43 11.95 3.45
CA ARG A 113 10.31 12.45 4.52
C ARG A 113 11.02 13.73 4.07
N ASN A 114 11.07 14.71 4.96
CA ASN A 114 11.63 16.04 4.71
C ASN A 114 10.85 16.89 3.70
N THR A 115 9.58 16.58 3.49
CA THR A 115 8.62 17.43 2.77
C THR A 115 7.53 17.90 3.72
N ASP A 116 6.74 18.90 3.29
CA ASP A 116 5.52 19.34 4.00
C ASP A 116 4.29 18.46 3.68
N LEU A 117 4.44 17.45 2.81
CA LEU A 117 3.35 16.59 2.37
C LEU A 117 2.91 15.63 3.48
N GLN A 118 1.60 15.49 3.63
CA GLN A 118 0.97 14.55 4.56
C GLN A 118 0.33 13.40 3.79
N LEU A 119 0.52 12.17 4.24
CA LEU A 119 -0.16 11.00 3.69
C LEU A 119 -1.54 10.85 4.32
N VAL A 120 -2.57 10.76 3.49
CA VAL A 120 -3.97 10.51 3.88
C VAL A 120 -4.38 9.15 3.34
N LEU A 121 -4.69 8.20 4.21
CA LEU A 121 -5.23 6.91 3.80
C LEU A 121 -6.72 7.05 3.46
N VAL A 122 -7.11 6.66 2.25
CA VAL A 122 -8.48 6.64 1.76
C VAL A 122 -8.83 5.18 1.43
N MET A 123 -9.57 4.55 2.33
CA MET A 123 -10.10 3.21 2.11
C MET A 123 -11.36 3.31 1.26
N ALA A 124 -11.30 2.80 0.05
CA ALA A 124 -12.33 2.94 -0.97
C ALA A 124 -13.05 1.60 -1.16
N ARG A 125 -14.09 1.34 -0.36
CA ARG A 125 -14.93 0.13 -0.50
C ARG A 125 -15.60 0.08 -1.88
N PRO A 126 -15.71 -1.10 -2.53
CA PRO A 126 -16.22 -1.21 -3.90
C PRO A 126 -17.65 -0.69 -4.11
N GLU A 127 -18.51 -0.81 -3.10
CA GLU A 127 -19.97 -0.70 -3.27
C GLU A 127 -20.54 0.73 -3.31
N ASP A 128 -19.84 1.73 -2.70
CA ASP A 128 -20.36 3.10 -2.57
C ASP A 128 -19.37 4.20 -2.98
N MET A 129 -18.15 3.89 -3.38
CA MET A 129 -17.03 4.76 -3.13
C MET A 129 -16.35 5.39 -4.33
N ALA A 130 -16.45 4.85 -5.52
CA ALA A 130 -15.83 5.49 -6.69
C ALA A 130 -16.28 6.96 -6.77
N THR A 131 -17.57 7.23 -6.69
CA THR A 131 -18.12 8.59 -6.78
C THR A 131 -17.73 9.47 -5.58
N ARG A 132 -17.78 8.94 -4.36
CA ARG A 132 -17.44 9.70 -3.14
C ARG A 132 -15.94 9.98 -3.08
N THR A 133 -15.12 8.98 -3.34
CA THR A 133 -13.65 9.09 -3.34
C THR A 133 -13.19 10.02 -4.46
N LEU A 134 -13.71 9.88 -5.67
CA LEU A 134 -13.41 10.79 -6.78
C LEU A 134 -13.80 12.24 -6.46
N ARG A 135 -14.96 12.44 -5.83
CA ARG A 135 -15.38 13.78 -5.39
C ARG A 135 -14.40 14.36 -4.37
N TYR A 136 -13.94 13.56 -3.41
CA TYR A 136 -12.93 13.97 -2.44
C TYR A 136 -11.61 14.33 -3.11
N LEU A 137 -11.09 13.46 -3.98
CA LEU A 137 -9.82 13.68 -4.67
C LEU A 137 -9.88 14.89 -5.61
N ARG A 138 -10.97 15.03 -6.40
CA ARG A 138 -11.19 16.15 -7.33
C ARG A 138 -11.60 17.45 -6.62
N GLY A 139 -12.07 17.35 -5.39
CA GLY A 139 -12.52 18.49 -4.58
C GLY A 139 -11.40 19.36 -4.00
N GLY A 140 -10.13 19.09 -4.35
CA GLY A 140 -8.98 19.85 -3.86
C GLY A 140 -8.66 19.60 -2.38
N HIS A 141 -8.98 18.41 -1.88
CA HIS A 141 -8.61 17.99 -0.52
C HIS A 141 -7.21 17.36 -0.46
N VAL A 142 -6.71 16.93 -1.61
CA VAL A 142 -5.35 16.40 -1.80
C VAL A 142 -4.75 16.97 -3.09
N ASP A 143 -3.42 16.99 -3.16
CA ASP A 143 -2.69 17.52 -4.30
C ASP A 143 -2.40 16.41 -5.34
N GLY A 144 -2.42 15.13 -4.91
CA GLY A 144 -2.21 13.98 -5.74
C GLY A 144 -2.63 12.67 -5.06
N ALA A 145 -2.58 11.57 -5.78
CA ALA A 145 -3.01 10.26 -5.30
C ALA A 145 -2.02 9.16 -5.68
N ILE A 146 -1.93 8.16 -4.81
CA ILE A 146 -1.31 6.87 -5.10
C ILE A 146 -2.39 5.82 -4.93
N VAL A 147 -2.53 4.92 -5.90
CA VAL A 147 -3.52 3.83 -5.88
C VAL A 147 -2.77 2.51 -5.72
N ALA A 148 -3.17 1.69 -4.75
CA ALA A 148 -2.60 0.37 -4.53
C ALA A 148 -3.70 -0.68 -4.39
N SER A 149 -3.43 -1.91 -4.87
CA SER A 149 -4.39 -3.02 -4.82
C SER A 149 -5.68 -2.73 -5.60
N HIS A 150 -5.55 -2.49 -6.88
CA HIS A 150 -6.67 -2.19 -7.78
C HIS A 150 -7.10 -3.43 -8.57
N HIS A 151 -8.39 -3.51 -8.85
CA HIS A 151 -9.04 -4.58 -9.59
C HIS A 151 -9.40 -4.14 -11.02
N ARG A 152 -9.70 -5.11 -11.91
CA ARG A 152 -10.02 -4.85 -13.32
C ARG A 152 -11.20 -3.90 -13.49
N ASP A 153 -12.26 -4.14 -12.72
CA ASP A 153 -13.51 -3.37 -12.82
C ASP A 153 -13.54 -2.15 -11.89
N ASP A 154 -12.36 -1.74 -11.38
CA ASP A 154 -12.25 -0.57 -10.51
C ASP A 154 -12.41 0.72 -11.30
N VAL A 155 -13.64 1.25 -11.29
CA VAL A 155 -14.01 2.53 -11.90
C VAL A 155 -13.12 3.68 -11.39
N LEU A 156 -12.65 3.60 -10.14
CA LEU A 156 -11.81 4.62 -9.51
C LEU A 156 -10.45 4.71 -10.21
N ALA A 157 -9.81 3.58 -10.49
CA ALA A 157 -8.52 3.54 -11.19
C ALA A 157 -8.66 4.13 -12.60
N ALA A 158 -9.68 3.71 -13.36
CA ALA A 158 -9.96 4.22 -14.70
C ALA A 158 -10.28 5.73 -14.71
N GLU A 159 -11.05 6.22 -13.75
CA GLU A 159 -11.40 7.63 -13.63
C GLU A 159 -10.22 8.51 -13.17
N LEU A 160 -9.35 7.99 -12.32
CA LEU A 160 -8.14 8.70 -11.88
C LEU A 160 -7.11 8.81 -12.99
N SER A 161 -6.94 7.77 -13.82
CA SER A 161 -6.04 7.81 -14.97
C SER A 161 -6.40 8.92 -15.98
N ARG A 162 -7.70 9.30 -16.04
CA ARG A 162 -8.23 10.37 -16.92
C ARG A 162 -8.41 11.71 -16.20
N SER A 163 -8.07 11.78 -14.91
CA SER A 163 -8.31 12.99 -14.12
C SER A 163 -7.09 13.94 -14.17
N ALA A 164 -7.35 15.23 -13.82
CA ALA A 164 -6.29 16.20 -13.63
C ALA A 164 -5.51 16.03 -12.30
N VAL A 165 -5.92 15.09 -11.45
CA VAL A 165 -5.22 14.79 -10.19
C VAL A 165 -3.99 13.95 -10.52
N PRO A 166 -2.76 14.42 -10.24
CA PRO A 166 -1.57 13.61 -10.42
C PRO A 166 -1.69 12.29 -9.69
N THR A 167 -1.57 11.18 -10.42
CA THR A 167 -1.81 9.83 -9.87
C THR A 167 -0.70 8.88 -10.28
N VAL A 168 -0.23 8.06 -9.32
CA VAL A 168 0.75 6.99 -9.55
C VAL A 168 0.17 5.69 -8.98
N PHE A 169 0.36 4.58 -9.70
CA PHE A 169 -0.14 3.27 -9.28
C PHE A 169 1.00 2.42 -8.69
N VAL A 170 0.70 1.69 -7.63
CA VAL A 170 1.53 0.58 -7.13
C VAL A 170 0.87 -0.71 -7.59
N GLY A 171 1.55 -1.41 -8.49
CA GLY A 171 1.02 -2.48 -9.32
C GLY A 171 0.58 -1.97 -10.71
N ARG A 172 0.68 -2.83 -11.72
CA ARG A 172 0.30 -2.52 -13.10
C ARG A 172 -1.23 -2.47 -13.24
N PRO A 173 -1.84 -1.32 -13.62
CA PRO A 173 -3.27 -1.25 -13.87
C PRO A 173 -3.65 -1.99 -15.17
N PHE A 174 -4.92 -2.43 -15.28
CA PHE A 174 -5.41 -3.11 -16.47
C PHE A 174 -5.54 -2.19 -17.69
N GLU A 175 -6.06 -0.99 -17.46
CA GLU A 175 -6.15 0.02 -18.51
C GLU A 175 -4.88 0.88 -18.48
N LEU A 176 -4.09 0.78 -19.55
CA LEU A 176 -2.90 1.57 -19.75
C LEU A 176 -3.20 2.69 -20.76
N ASP A 177 -3.46 3.88 -20.27
CA ASP A 177 -3.33 5.10 -21.06
C ASP A 177 -1.85 5.55 -21.01
N HIS A 178 -1.36 6.21 -22.07
CA HIS A 178 0.04 6.69 -22.19
C HIS A 178 0.45 7.67 -21.07
N HIS A 179 -0.49 8.14 -20.29
CA HIS A 179 -0.27 9.04 -19.15
C HIS A 179 -0.23 8.34 -17.79
N VAL A 180 -0.54 7.05 -17.74
CA VAL A 180 -0.58 6.29 -16.49
C VAL A 180 0.84 5.93 -16.06
N ARG A 181 1.22 6.37 -14.88
CA ARG A 181 2.49 6.01 -14.25
C ARG A 181 2.27 4.96 -13.20
N TYR A 182 3.08 3.92 -13.23
CA TYR A 182 3.02 2.87 -12.22
C TYR A 182 4.40 2.31 -11.88
N VAL A 183 4.47 1.73 -10.73
CA VAL A 183 5.62 0.99 -10.22
C VAL A 183 5.16 -0.43 -9.92
N ASP A 184 5.87 -1.44 -10.42
CA ASP A 184 5.52 -2.84 -10.20
C ASP A 184 6.78 -3.69 -9.99
N VAL A 185 6.60 -4.95 -9.62
CA VAL A 185 7.61 -6.01 -9.74
C VAL A 185 7.31 -6.81 -11.01
N ASP A 186 8.31 -7.44 -11.61
CA ASP A 186 8.07 -8.39 -12.71
C ASP A 186 7.39 -9.65 -12.16
N ASN A 187 6.06 -9.56 -12.04
CA ASN A 187 5.22 -10.63 -11.54
C ASN A 187 5.28 -11.89 -12.43
N THR A 188 5.38 -11.71 -13.76
CA THR A 188 5.52 -12.82 -14.71
C THR A 188 6.86 -13.53 -14.51
N GLY A 189 7.95 -12.77 -14.45
CA GLY A 189 9.28 -13.31 -14.16
C GLY A 189 9.33 -14.01 -12.79
N GLY A 190 8.68 -13.46 -11.77
CA GLY A 190 8.61 -14.06 -10.44
C GLY A 190 7.85 -15.39 -10.42
N GLY A 191 6.69 -15.48 -11.09
CA GLY A 191 5.93 -16.72 -11.23
C GLY A 191 6.71 -17.80 -12.00
N ARG A 192 7.41 -17.38 -13.08
CA ARG A 192 8.34 -18.25 -13.82
C ARG A 192 9.48 -18.74 -12.94
N MET A 193 10.15 -17.87 -12.23
CA MET A 193 11.27 -18.18 -11.34
C MET A 193 10.89 -19.22 -10.27
N ALA A 194 9.71 -19.08 -9.68
CA ALA A 194 9.18 -20.03 -8.70
C ALA A 194 8.99 -21.42 -9.29
N ALA A 195 8.37 -21.52 -10.49
CA ALA A 195 8.17 -22.79 -11.18
C ALA A 195 9.49 -23.43 -11.63
N GLU A 196 10.40 -22.66 -12.21
CA GLU A 196 11.72 -23.11 -12.63
C GLU A 196 12.55 -23.66 -11.44
N TYR A 197 12.45 -23.00 -10.29
CA TYR A 197 13.11 -23.49 -9.08
C TYR A 197 12.53 -24.85 -8.64
N LEU A 198 11.20 -25.01 -8.59
CA LEU A 198 10.57 -26.30 -8.26
C LEU A 198 10.96 -27.40 -9.24
N LEU A 199 11.01 -27.09 -10.55
CA LEU A 199 11.49 -28.00 -11.58
C LEU A 199 12.96 -28.40 -11.37
N SER A 200 13.82 -27.46 -10.99
CA SER A 200 15.25 -27.67 -10.78
C SER A 200 15.55 -28.62 -9.62
N ILE A 201 14.70 -28.63 -8.58
CA ILE A 201 14.81 -29.56 -7.44
C ILE A 201 14.10 -30.91 -7.71
N GLY A 202 13.69 -31.15 -8.96
CA GLY A 202 13.17 -32.45 -9.41
C GLY A 202 11.66 -32.63 -9.28
N ARG A 203 10.89 -31.59 -8.91
CA ARG A 203 9.42 -31.68 -8.83
C ARG A 203 8.80 -31.72 -10.24
N ARG A 204 7.72 -32.46 -10.41
CA ARG A 204 7.09 -32.65 -11.71
C ARG A 204 5.56 -32.59 -11.71
N ARG A 205 4.91 -32.77 -10.58
CA ARG A 205 3.45 -32.61 -10.41
C ARG A 205 3.17 -31.34 -9.62
N ILE A 206 3.44 -30.21 -10.29
CA ILE A 206 3.48 -28.87 -9.68
C ILE A 206 2.12 -28.21 -9.86
N ALA A 207 1.41 -27.98 -8.76
CA ALA A 207 0.19 -27.19 -8.73
C ALA A 207 0.48 -25.70 -8.46
N THR A 208 -0.54 -24.86 -8.64
CA THR A 208 -0.48 -23.46 -8.20
C THR A 208 -1.75 -23.03 -7.49
N ILE A 209 -1.58 -22.24 -6.43
CA ILE A 209 -2.65 -21.43 -5.87
C ILE A 209 -2.44 -20.02 -6.41
N ALA A 210 -3.19 -19.68 -7.46
CA ALA A 210 -3.14 -18.38 -8.12
C ALA A 210 -3.82 -17.30 -7.26
N GLY A 211 -3.41 -16.04 -7.44
CA GLY A 211 -4.10 -14.90 -6.87
C GLY A 211 -5.40 -14.55 -7.61
N PRO A 212 -6.12 -13.51 -7.18
CA PRO A 212 -7.32 -13.02 -7.85
C PRO A 212 -7.06 -12.71 -9.33
N GLN A 213 -7.96 -13.15 -10.20
CA GLN A 213 -7.80 -13.02 -11.65
C GLN A 213 -8.31 -11.68 -12.20
N ASP A 214 -8.87 -10.88 -11.37
CA ASP A 214 -9.22 -9.48 -11.59
C ASP A 214 -8.13 -8.50 -11.13
N MET A 215 -6.98 -9.03 -10.67
CA MET A 215 -5.77 -8.27 -10.35
C MET A 215 -4.62 -8.67 -11.29
N SER A 216 -3.89 -7.69 -11.83
CA SER A 216 -2.77 -7.95 -12.75
C SER A 216 -1.68 -8.83 -12.12
N ALA A 217 -1.37 -8.64 -10.84
CA ALA A 217 -0.40 -9.47 -10.12
C ALA A 217 -0.81 -10.95 -10.08
N GLY A 218 -2.11 -11.24 -9.87
CA GLY A 218 -2.63 -12.62 -9.88
C GLY A 218 -2.50 -13.28 -11.24
N LEU A 219 -2.87 -12.56 -12.30
CA LEU A 219 -2.75 -13.02 -13.69
C LEU A 219 -1.29 -13.25 -14.10
N ASP A 220 -0.44 -12.26 -13.86
CA ASP A 220 0.95 -12.28 -14.32
C ASP A 220 1.76 -13.39 -13.63
N ARG A 221 1.57 -13.60 -12.32
CA ARG A 221 2.20 -14.70 -11.57
C ARG A 221 1.76 -16.08 -12.12
N LEU A 222 0.45 -16.24 -12.39
CA LEU A 222 -0.08 -17.47 -13.01
C LEU A 222 0.48 -17.67 -14.41
N GLN A 223 0.53 -16.63 -15.23
CA GLN A 223 1.10 -16.68 -16.58
C GLN A 223 2.56 -17.13 -16.56
N GLY A 224 3.39 -16.57 -15.67
CA GLY A 224 4.79 -16.94 -15.54
C GLY A 224 4.99 -18.41 -15.15
N TRP A 225 4.23 -18.90 -14.16
CA TRP A 225 4.23 -20.29 -13.75
C TRP A 225 3.80 -21.23 -14.88
N SER A 226 2.69 -20.93 -15.55
CA SER A 226 2.15 -21.73 -16.65
C SER A 226 3.14 -21.82 -17.81
N ALA A 227 3.78 -20.70 -18.16
CA ALA A 227 4.78 -20.67 -19.22
C ALA A 227 6.01 -21.54 -18.90
N ALA A 228 6.51 -21.52 -17.67
CA ALA A 228 7.63 -22.36 -17.24
C ALA A 228 7.31 -23.86 -17.32
N LEU A 229 6.10 -24.26 -16.93
CA LEU A 229 5.67 -25.66 -17.03
C LEU A 229 5.52 -26.08 -18.49
N ALA A 230 4.94 -25.22 -19.35
CA ALA A 230 4.82 -25.49 -20.79
C ALA A 230 6.19 -25.69 -21.45
N ASP A 231 7.17 -24.83 -21.12
CA ASP A 231 8.55 -24.96 -21.62
C ASP A 231 9.22 -26.27 -21.16
N ALA A 232 8.83 -26.79 -19.98
CA ALA A 232 9.26 -28.09 -19.47
C ALA A 232 8.46 -29.28 -20.01
N GLY A 233 7.46 -29.06 -20.87
CA GLY A 233 6.58 -30.10 -21.42
C GLY A 233 5.61 -30.71 -20.41
N LEU A 234 5.27 -29.95 -19.35
CA LEU A 234 4.34 -30.39 -18.30
C LEU A 234 2.98 -29.71 -18.48
N ALA A 235 1.91 -30.42 -18.09
CA ALA A 235 0.59 -29.81 -17.99
C ALA A 235 0.55 -28.81 -16.85
N GLY A 236 -0.01 -27.63 -17.13
CA GLY A 236 -0.23 -26.56 -16.16
C GLY A 236 -1.71 -26.46 -15.79
N ASP A 237 -2.35 -27.59 -15.49
CA ASP A 237 -3.80 -27.71 -15.26
C ASP A 237 -4.21 -27.80 -13.78
N ALA A 238 -3.26 -28.09 -12.89
CA ALA A 238 -3.48 -28.13 -11.44
C ALA A 238 -3.49 -26.69 -10.86
N VAL A 239 -4.59 -25.96 -11.05
CA VAL A 239 -4.75 -24.56 -10.66
C VAL A 239 -5.96 -24.41 -9.75
N ALA A 240 -5.76 -23.81 -8.57
CA ALA A 240 -6.84 -23.29 -7.74
C ALA A 240 -6.64 -21.79 -7.50
N PHE A 241 -7.71 -21.07 -7.15
CA PHE A 241 -7.70 -19.62 -7.00
C PHE A 241 -7.91 -19.22 -5.54
N GLY A 242 -7.05 -18.32 -5.07
CA GLY A 242 -7.18 -17.69 -3.77
C GLY A 242 -7.43 -16.19 -3.92
N ASP A 243 -7.49 -15.51 -2.78
CA ASP A 243 -7.87 -14.12 -2.63
C ASP A 243 -6.79 -13.30 -1.88
N PHE A 244 -5.55 -13.78 -1.88
CA PHE A 244 -4.41 -13.27 -1.12
C PHE A 244 -4.58 -13.33 0.40
N THR A 245 -5.58 -14.07 0.92
CA THR A 245 -5.75 -14.32 2.35
C THR A 245 -5.28 -15.72 2.75
N ALA A 246 -4.95 -15.92 4.04
CA ALA A 246 -4.60 -17.23 4.55
C ALA A 246 -5.75 -18.24 4.41
N ASP A 247 -6.99 -17.78 4.62
CA ASP A 247 -8.18 -18.62 4.49
C ASP A 247 -8.48 -19.00 3.04
N GLY A 248 -8.26 -18.06 2.09
CA GLY A 248 -8.33 -18.35 0.65
C GLY A 248 -7.30 -19.37 0.22
N GLY A 249 -6.07 -19.24 0.73
CA GLY A 249 -5.01 -20.22 0.52
C GLY A 249 -5.35 -21.62 1.06
N ALA A 250 -5.95 -21.68 2.25
CA ALA A 250 -6.39 -22.96 2.85
C ALA A 250 -7.50 -23.62 2.03
N ARG A 251 -8.51 -22.86 1.58
CA ARG A 251 -9.58 -23.41 0.71
C ARG A 251 -9.02 -23.96 -0.60
N ALA A 252 -8.14 -23.20 -1.25
CA ALA A 252 -7.53 -23.60 -2.52
C ALA A 252 -6.62 -24.82 -2.36
N ALA A 253 -5.84 -24.90 -1.27
CA ALA A 253 -5.02 -26.09 -0.98
C ALA A 253 -5.87 -27.34 -0.74
N THR A 254 -7.00 -27.22 -0.03
CA THR A 254 -7.95 -28.33 0.18
C THR A 254 -8.50 -28.83 -1.15
N GLN A 255 -8.87 -27.93 -2.06
CA GLN A 255 -9.33 -28.27 -3.39
C GLN A 255 -8.25 -29.05 -4.17
N LEU A 256 -7.02 -28.49 -4.25
CA LEU A 256 -5.92 -29.11 -4.99
C LEU A 256 -5.55 -30.50 -4.47
N LEU A 257 -5.54 -30.70 -3.16
CA LEU A 257 -5.26 -32.04 -2.58
C LEU A 257 -6.34 -33.04 -2.90
N ALA A 258 -7.59 -32.64 -3.05
CA ALA A 258 -8.70 -33.54 -3.43
C ALA A 258 -8.66 -33.86 -4.93
N GLU A 259 -8.37 -32.89 -5.79
CA GLU A 259 -8.36 -33.05 -7.26
C GLU A 259 -7.05 -33.65 -7.76
N HIS A 260 -5.92 -33.37 -7.11
CA HIS A 260 -4.57 -33.78 -7.47
C HIS A 260 -3.84 -34.41 -6.26
N PRO A 261 -4.26 -35.60 -5.77
CA PRO A 261 -3.74 -36.18 -4.54
C PRO A 261 -2.25 -36.58 -4.62
N ASP A 262 -1.70 -36.66 -5.81
CA ASP A 262 -0.31 -37.02 -6.09
C ASP A 262 0.61 -35.83 -6.35
N LEU A 263 0.11 -34.59 -6.20
CA LEU A 263 0.95 -33.38 -6.35
C LEU A 263 2.20 -33.44 -5.44
N ASP A 264 3.34 -32.97 -5.95
CA ASP A 264 4.63 -33.00 -5.25
C ASP A 264 5.22 -31.60 -4.99
N ALA A 265 4.57 -30.54 -5.52
CA ALA A 265 4.92 -29.17 -5.24
C ALA A 265 3.76 -28.20 -5.48
N MET A 266 3.83 -27.02 -4.86
CA MET A 266 2.93 -25.91 -5.12
C MET A 266 3.72 -24.60 -5.25
N PHE A 267 3.43 -23.82 -6.29
CA PHE A 267 3.67 -22.40 -6.29
C PHE A 267 2.43 -21.69 -5.73
N ILE A 268 2.60 -20.84 -4.75
CA ILE A 268 1.49 -20.13 -4.10
C ILE A 268 1.73 -18.61 -4.23
N ALA A 269 0.80 -17.94 -4.89
CA ALA A 269 0.96 -16.58 -5.35
C ALA A 269 1.01 -15.51 -4.24
N SER A 270 0.99 -15.88 -2.94
CA SER A 270 1.37 -15.02 -1.81
C SER A 270 1.76 -15.83 -0.58
N ASP A 271 2.60 -15.25 0.28
CA ASP A 271 3.03 -15.87 1.54
C ASP A 271 1.86 -16.03 2.54
N LEU A 272 0.89 -15.14 2.53
CA LEU A 272 -0.32 -15.28 3.35
C LEU A 272 -1.11 -16.52 2.92
N MET A 273 -1.38 -16.69 1.62
CA MET A 273 -2.03 -17.92 1.12
C MET A 273 -1.19 -19.14 1.42
N ALA A 274 0.13 -19.08 1.28
CA ALA A 274 1.04 -20.17 1.60
C ALA A 274 0.96 -20.58 3.07
N SER A 275 0.80 -19.63 3.99
CA SER A 275 0.61 -19.94 5.42
C SER A 275 -0.68 -20.73 5.68
N GLY A 276 -1.74 -20.44 4.93
CA GLY A 276 -2.99 -21.19 4.98
C GLY A 276 -2.86 -22.61 4.40
N ALA A 277 -2.18 -22.73 3.25
CA ALA A 277 -1.92 -24.02 2.61
C ALA A 277 -1.05 -24.94 3.47
N LEU A 278 -0.03 -24.40 4.16
CA LEU A 278 0.81 -25.17 5.07
C LEU A 278 0.00 -25.84 6.19
N ARG A 279 -1.00 -25.15 6.75
CA ARG A 279 -1.89 -25.74 7.77
C ARG A 279 -2.67 -26.92 7.20
N VAL A 280 -3.24 -26.77 6.01
CA VAL A 280 -4.00 -27.84 5.34
C VAL A 280 -3.12 -29.05 5.03
N LEU A 281 -1.89 -28.84 4.55
CA LEU A 281 -0.93 -29.92 4.30
C LEU A 281 -0.58 -30.67 5.59
N ALA A 282 -0.33 -29.96 6.69
CA ALA A 282 -0.04 -30.56 7.98
C ALA A 282 -1.22 -31.38 8.50
N ASP A 283 -2.45 -30.85 8.40
CA ASP A 283 -3.69 -31.56 8.80
C ASP A 283 -3.94 -32.82 7.93
N ALA A 284 -3.52 -32.78 6.66
CA ALA A 284 -3.56 -33.91 5.74
C ALA A 284 -2.39 -34.90 5.92
N GLY A 285 -1.49 -34.68 6.89
CA GLY A 285 -0.33 -35.52 7.15
C GLY A 285 0.75 -35.45 6.05
N ARG A 286 0.75 -34.38 5.22
CA ARG A 286 1.74 -34.19 4.16
C ARG A 286 2.91 -33.38 4.69
N THR A 287 4.11 -33.89 4.56
CA THR A 287 5.33 -33.19 5.00
C THR A 287 5.80 -32.18 3.96
N VAL A 288 6.24 -30.98 4.44
CA VAL A 288 6.85 -29.95 3.62
C VAL A 288 8.33 -29.83 4.05
N PRO A 289 9.29 -29.93 3.14
CA PRO A 289 9.20 -30.10 1.70
C PRO A 289 9.15 -31.59 1.23
N GLY A 290 9.13 -32.55 2.14
CA GLY A 290 9.28 -33.96 1.82
C GLY A 290 8.28 -34.47 0.75
N ASP A 291 6.98 -34.45 1.08
CA ASP A 291 5.92 -34.85 0.18
C ASP A 291 5.55 -33.75 -0.81
N VAL A 292 5.50 -32.49 -0.35
CA VAL A 292 5.10 -31.33 -1.15
C VAL A 292 6.07 -30.17 -0.90
N ALA A 293 6.81 -29.75 -1.92
CA ALA A 293 7.62 -28.54 -1.85
C ALA A 293 6.76 -27.29 -2.09
N ILE A 294 7.03 -26.20 -1.37
CA ILE A 294 6.28 -24.94 -1.51
C ILE A 294 7.21 -23.77 -1.80
N VAL A 295 6.83 -22.99 -2.82
CA VAL A 295 7.38 -21.65 -3.06
C VAL A 295 6.26 -20.64 -2.95
N GLY A 296 6.45 -19.62 -2.09
CA GLY A 296 5.55 -18.50 -1.92
C GLY A 296 5.90 -17.30 -2.80
N PHE A 297 5.26 -16.17 -2.50
CA PHE A 297 5.53 -14.88 -3.11
C PHE A 297 5.31 -13.79 -2.06
N ASP A 298 6.06 -12.69 -2.12
CA ASP A 298 6.08 -11.45 -1.36
C ASP A 298 7.27 -11.32 -0.38
N ASN A 299 7.80 -12.40 0.19
CA ASN A 299 8.80 -12.39 1.26
C ASN A 299 8.37 -11.56 2.48
N LEU A 300 7.12 -11.71 2.89
CA LEU A 300 6.58 -11.07 4.09
C LEU A 300 7.17 -11.70 5.36
N ALA A 301 6.99 -11.01 6.50
CA ALA A 301 7.43 -11.53 7.80
C ALA A 301 6.89 -12.93 8.11
N VAL A 302 5.69 -13.26 7.67
CA VAL A 302 5.08 -14.57 7.83
C VAL A 302 5.93 -15.67 7.21
N ALA A 303 6.64 -15.42 6.10
CA ALA A 303 7.49 -16.40 5.45
C ALA A 303 8.62 -16.92 6.35
N THR A 304 9.06 -16.14 7.32
CA THR A 304 10.11 -16.54 8.27
C THR A 304 9.56 -17.24 9.52
N THR A 305 8.25 -17.13 9.77
CA THR A 305 7.59 -17.63 11.00
C THR A 305 6.73 -18.86 10.75
N THR A 306 6.52 -19.26 9.50
CA THR A 306 5.89 -20.55 9.16
C THR A 306 6.75 -21.73 9.55
N THR A 307 6.15 -22.91 9.62
CA THR A 307 6.84 -24.19 9.83
C THR A 307 6.51 -25.15 8.69
N PRO A 308 7.50 -25.44 7.80
CA PRO A 308 8.83 -24.84 7.73
C PRO A 308 8.82 -23.35 7.25
N PRO A 309 9.92 -22.59 7.46
CA PRO A 309 10.07 -21.26 6.85
C PRO A 309 9.99 -21.32 5.32
N LEU A 310 9.25 -20.38 4.70
CA LEU A 310 8.92 -20.39 3.27
C LEU A 310 10.10 -19.93 2.39
N THR A 311 10.42 -20.74 1.39
CA THR A 311 11.08 -20.32 0.15
C THR A 311 10.08 -19.44 -0.60
N THR A 312 10.49 -18.25 -1.03
CA THR A 312 9.53 -17.26 -1.58
C THR A 312 10.21 -16.31 -2.56
N ILE A 313 9.43 -15.73 -3.45
CA ILE A 313 9.85 -14.65 -4.34
C ILE A 313 9.66 -13.30 -3.63
N VAL A 314 10.65 -12.45 -3.72
CA VAL A 314 10.60 -11.09 -3.12
C VAL A 314 9.70 -10.18 -3.96
N ASN A 315 8.73 -9.58 -3.29
CA ASN A 315 8.00 -8.41 -3.77
C ASN A 315 8.50 -7.18 -2.98
N PRO A 316 9.28 -6.29 -3.57
CA PRO A 316 9.94 -5.21 -2.82
C PRO A 316 8.98 -4.04 -2.53
N VAL A 317 7.86 -4.31 -1.87
CA VAL A 317 6.73 -3.39 -1.65
C VAL A 317 7.17 -2.03 -1.10
N ILE A 318 8.09 -2.02 -0.12
CA ILE A 318 8.59 -0.77 0.47
C ILE A 318 9.34 0.07 -0.57
N ALA A 319 10.20 -0.57 -1.38
CA ALA A 319 10.96 0.12 -2.42
C ALA A 319 10.04 0.60 -3.56
N MET A 320 9.07 -0.21 -3.96
CA MET A 320 8.06 0.14 -4.96
C MET A 320 7.23 1.34 -4.52
N ALA A 321 6.68 1.30 -3.31
CA ALA A 321 5.90 2.39 -2.76
C ALA A 321 6.72 3.67 -2.58
N ARG A 322 7.99 3.55 -2.18
CA ARG A 322 8.90 4.69 -2.12
C ARG A 322 9.10 5.31 -3.51
N ALA A 323 9.39 4.52 -4.53
CA ALA A 323 9.55 5.00 -5.90
C ALA A 323 8.26 5.68 -6.42
N ALA A 324 7.08 5.10 -6.15
CA ALA A 324 5.81 5.71 -6.49
C ALA A 324 5.59 7.07 -5.80
N GLY A 325 5.97 7.18 -4.52
CA GLY A 325 5.92 8.44 -3.77
C GLY A 325 6.88 9.49 -4.29
N GLU A 326 8.10 9.10 -4.69
CA GLU A 326 9.09 9.99 -5.30
C GLU A 326 8.60 10.50 -6.67
N ILE A 327 8.05 9.63 -7.51
CA ILE A 327 7.42 10.00 -8.79
C ILE A 327 6.29 11.00 -8.57
N LEU A 328 5.39 10.73 -7.62
CA LEU A 328 4.29 11.65 -7.34
C LEU A 328 4.78 13.00 -6.85
N ARG A 329 5.77 13.04 -5.97
CA ARG A 329 6.39 14.29 -5.49
C ARG A 329 6.94 15.11 -6.66
N ASP A 330 7.70 14.49 -7.55
CA ASP A 330 8.30 15.16 -8.70
C ASP A 330 7.23 15.73 -9.65
N LEU A 331 6.12 15.00 -9.87
CA LEU A 331 4.95 15.50 -10.58
C LEU A 331 4.33 16.73 -9.91
N LEU A 332 4.19 16.71 -8.58
CA LEU A 332 3.63 17.83 -7.82
C LEU A 332 4.53 19.07 -7.81
N GLU A 333 5.84 18.89 -7.93
CA GLU A 333 6.82 19.96 -8.06
C GLU A 333 6.90 20.50 -9.50
N GLY A 334 6.25 19.83 -10.46
CA GLY A 334 6.24 20.21 -11.88
C GLY A 334 7.51 19.78 -12.61
N HIS A 335 8.21 18.80 -12.08
CA HIS A 335 9.35 18.19 -12.76
C HIS A 335 8.86 17.30 -13.92
N GLU A 336 9.69 17.19 -14.94
CA GLU A 336 9.46 16.21 -16.02
C GLU A 336 9.76 14.80 -15.47
N VAL A 337 8.78 13.90 -15.56
CA VAL A 337 8.89 12.52 -15.11
C VAL A 337 8.74 11.60 -16.32
N ASP A 338 9.68 10.64 -16.45
CA ASP A 338 9.62 9.61 -17.47
C ASP A 338 8.27 8.86 -17.40
N PRO A 339 7.51 8.76 -18.51
CA PRO A 339 6.27 8.00 -18.54
C PRO A 339 6.48 6.48 -18.45
N ALA A 340 7.70 5.98 -18.67
CA ALA A 340 7.98 4.55 -18.59
C ALA A 340 7.71 4.00 -17.17
N PRO A 341 7.16 2.78 -17.07
CA PRO A 341 6.94 2.14 -15.77
C PRO A 341 8.26 1.80 -15.08
N VAL A 342 8.28 1.87 -13.76
CA VAL A 342 9.41 1.39 -12.96
C VAL A 342 9.11 -0.04 -12.53
N ILE A 343 9.86 -1.00 -13.10
CA ILE A 343 9.68 -2.44 -12.85
C ILE A 343 10.88 -2.96 -12.06
N PHE A 344 10.61 -3.50 -10.88
CA PHE A 344 11.61 -4.16 -10.04
C PHE A 344 11.80 -5.62 -10.47
N ALA A 345 13.03 -6.09 -10.46
CA ALA A 345 13.33 -7.50 -10.69
C ALA A 345 12.91 -8.33 -9.47
N PRO A 346 12.29 -9.52 -9.68
CA PRO A 346 12.03 -10.46 -8.60
C PRO A 346 13.32 -11.16 -8.16
N GLU A 347 13.38 -11.57 -6.89
CA GLU A 347 14.47 -12.37 -6.32
C GLU A 347 13.91 -13.59 -5.60
N LEU A 348 14.58 -14.74 -5.72
CA LEU A 348 14.21 -15.94 -4.97
C LEU A 348 15.00 -16.00 -3.65
N VAL A 349 14.27 -16.14 -2.55
CA VAL A 349 14.84 -16.40 -1.22
C VAL A 349 14.55 -17.84 -0.84
N ILE A 350 15.59 -18.68 -0.87
CA ILE A 350 15.51 -20.09 -0.52
C ILE A 350 15.51 -20.26 0.99
N ARG A 351 14.56 -21.06 1.51
CA ARG A 351 14.45 -21.49 2.91
C ARG A 351 14.16 -23.00 2.97
N ASN A 352 13.33 -23.42 3.93
CA ASN A 352 13.15 -24.84 4.24
C ASN A 352 11.89 -25.47 3.64
N SER A 353 11.05 -24.73 2.93
CA SER A 353 9.80 -25.25 2.35
C SER A 353 9.95 -25.83 0.95
N ALA A 354 11.10 -25.63 0.31
CA ALA A 354 11.38 -26.19 -1.01
C ALA A 354 12.90 -26.37 -1.21
#